data_109a8a2fc53b631192f62c81e4a5fa04
#
_entry.id   109a8a2fc53b631192f62c81e4a5fa04
#
_cell.length_a   1.000
_cell.length_b   1.000
_cell.length_c   1.000
_cell.angle_alpha   90.00
_cell.angle_beta   90.00
_cell.angle_gamma   90.00
#
_symmetry.space_group_name_H-M   'P 1'
#
loop_
_entity.id
_entity.type
_entity.pdbx_description
1 polymer ?
#
loop_
_entity_poly.entity_id
_entity_poly.type
_entity_poly.pdbx_seq_one_letter_code
_entity_poly.pdbx_strand_id
1 'polypeptide(L)'
;MVAEIDELEPKGVDACEYRGASPYPVQVGRIAALLLALTVLVTSCTAAPAPGGAAGSAAPSADIKQSKLDISYTALAENHYASPTSKALLTAALDAFRKEAKAAGSTIEVPTPEFEDKSEPLLPDFKKFAEAAKRIAAATPQVSADRFADAAILAMLNVKPDCHAYYRPRRSAKVAGPVLAAVASAETAQLAQPDEAGLDSKIIAGNIGYVTWKEFKKTATYDITTEVKKALDRLLAAGARAWMFDLRANVGGDPPQTMTSWFLNGEKIMDIRTKTGSAGIVTARPEFRLPDAYQLPLTILLNGRGGSSPEVFTLGLKENKRATVVGQKSVGCLGSIYPLTLSDGSFVAVPHQEFVGAVTGARYNNVGIPPDVPADDATAVEVATRILQEHIAKGTR
;
A
#
# COMPACT_ATOMS: atom_id res chain seq x y z
N MET A 1 8.97 -26.37 55.75
CA MET A 1 8.67 -27.33 54.68
C MET A 1 8.95 -26.58 53.38
N VAL A 2 10.17 -26.78 52.89
CA VAL A 2 10.77 -26.12 51.72
C VAL A 2 10.42 -26.98 50.54
N ALA A 3 9.94 -26.40 49.43
CA ALA A 3 9.83 -27.05 48.14
C ALA A 3 10.58 -26.22 47.11
N GLU A 4 11.48 -26.90 46.43
CA GLU A 4 12.43 -26.43 45.43
C GLU A 4 11.75 -25.81 44.23
N ILE A 5 12.42 -24.78 43.68
CA ILE A 5 12.12 -24.20 42.39
C ILE A 5 13.25 -24.67 41.45
N ASP A 6 12.89 -25.49 40.46
CA ASP A 6 13.77 -25.93 39.39
C ASP A 6 13.94 -24.80 38.34
N GLU A 7 15.19 -24.46 38.08
CA GLU A 7 15.64 -23.58 37.02
C GLU A 7 15.45 -24.27 35.66
N LEU A 8 14.75 -23.61 34.73
CA LEU A 8 14.72 -23.94 33.30
C LEU A 8 15.33 -22.80 32.51
N GLU A 9 16.49 -23.06 31.94
CA GLU A 9 17.18 -22.17 30.99
C GLU A 9 16.33 -21.91 29.71
N PRO A 10 16.38 -20.69 29.13
CA PRO A 10 15.69 -20.40 27.88
C PRO A 10 16.54 -20.87 26.69
N LYS A 11 16.01 -21.82 25.93
CA LYS A 11 16.50 -22.15 24.59
C LYS A 11 16.18 -21.04 23.61
N GLY A 12 17.17 -20.72 22.78
CA GLY A 12 17.17 -19.63 21.81
C GLY A 12 15.95 -19.62 20.90
N VAL A 13 15.46 -18.40 20.65
CA VAL A 13 14.37 -18.12 19.72
C VAL A 13 14.98 -17.65 18.42
N ASP A 14 14.83 -18.46 17.38
CA ASP A 14 15.21 -18.15 16.00
C ASP A 14 14.30 -17.05 15.41
N ALA A 15 14.87 -16.37 14.43
CA ALA A 15 14.39 -15.16 13.80
C ALA A 15 12.92 -15.15 13.35
N CYS A 16 12.32 -14.01 13.54
CA CYS A 16 10.98 -13.58 13.18
C CYS A 16 10.61 -13.82 11.72
N GLU A 17 9.77 -14.81 11.43
CA GLU A 17 8.98 -14.88 10.20
C GLU A 17 7.80 -13.91 10.31
N TYR A 18 7.83 -12.85 9.52
CA TYR A 18 6.72 -11.91 9.39
C TYR A 18 5.60 -12.56 8.54
N ARG A 19 4.70 -13.27 9.20
CA ARG A 19 3.42 -13.72 8.59
C ARG A 19 2.40 -12.60 8.72
N GLY A 20 2.34 -11.75 7.72
CA GLY A 20 1.21 -10.84 7.53
C GLY A 20 -0.05 -11.61 7.17
N ALA A 21 -0.83 -12.02 8.16
CA ALA A 21 -2.16 -12.56 7.91
C ALA A 21 -3.09 -11.42 7.53
N SER A 22 -3.63 -11.44 6.32
CA SER A 22 -4.76 -10.59 5.93
C SER A 22 -5.95 -10.86 6.86
N PRO A 23 -6.60 -9.85 7.43
CA PRO A 23 -7.73 -10.03 8.32
C PRO A 23 -9.04 -10.48 7.63
N TYR A 24 -9.01 -10.77 6.34
CA TYR A 24 -10.20 -11.18 5.60
C TYR A 24 -10.07 -12.62 5.11
N PRO A 25 -11.02 -13.54 5.45
CA PRO A 25 -11.02 -14.90 4.93
C PRO A 25 -11.38 -14.91 3.44
N VAL A 26 -10.41 -15.25 2.61
CA VAL A 26 -10.67 -15.58 1.21
C VAL A 26 -11.25 -17.00 1.17
N GLN A 27 -12.49 -17.15 0.76
CA GLN A 27 -13.07 -18.46 0.45
C GLN A 27 -12.44 -19.00 -0.83
N VAL A 28 -11.50 -19.93 -0.68
CA VAL A 28 -10.93 -20.69 -1.80
C VAL A 28 -11.90 -21.80 -2.19
N GLY A 29 -12.46 -21.69 -3.39
CA GLY A 29 -13.28 -22.74 -4.01
C GLY A 29 -12.49 -24.05 -4.15
N ARG A 30 -13.09 -25.16 -3.69
CA ARG A 30 -12.53 -26.51 -3.76
C ARG A 30 -12.39 -26.96 -5.21
N ILE A 31 -11.17 -27.10 -5.69
CA ILE A 31 -10.83 -27.95 -6.84
C ILE A 31 -10.10 -29.18 -6.29
N ALA A 32 -10.64 -30.34 -6.56
CA ALA A 32 -10.15 -31.63 -6.12
C ALA A 32 -8.78 -31.94 -6.80
N ALA A 33 -7.72 -32.10 -6.02
CA ALA A 33 -6.46 -32.64 -6.49
C ALA A 33 -6.43 -34.15 -6.32
N LEU A 34 -6.29 -34.87 -7.42
CA LEU A 34 -6.07 -36.30 -7.48
C LEU A 34 -4.59 -36.58 -7.18
N LEU A 35 -4.28 -37.21 -6.05
CA LEU A 35 -2.93 -37.66 -5.69
C LEU A 35 -2.64 -38.98 -6.34
N LEU A 36 -1.67 -39.03 -7.26
CA LEU A 36 -1.03 -40.25 -7.70
C LEU A 36 0.35 -40.37 -7.00
N ALA A 37 0.47 -41.35 -6.12
CA ALA A 37 1.73 -41.69 -5.46
C ALA A 37 2.61 -42.48 -6.40
N LEU A 38 3.84 -42.05 -6.67
CA LEU A 38 4.85 -42.83 -7.32
C LEU A 38 6.11 -42.89 -6.42
N THR A 39 6.33 -44.05 -5.83
CA THR A 39 7.56 -44.41 -5.10
C THR A 39 8.69 -44.68 -6.08
N VAL A 40 9.82 -43.98 -5.95
CA VAL A 40 11.06 -44.29 -6.63
C VAL A 40 12.16 -44.58 -5.61
N LEU A 41 12.70 -45.79 -5.70
CA LEU A 41 13.87 -46.26 -4.94
C LEU A 41 15.14 -45.48 -5.33
N VAL A 42 15.91 -45.11 -4.32
CA VAL A 42 17.23 -44.52 -4.46
C VAL A 42 18.27 -45.65 -4.39
N THR A 43 18.99 -45.88 -5.49
CA THR A 43 20.24 -46.67 -5.49
C THR A 43 21.41 -45.71 -5.68
N SER A 44 22.28 -45.69 -4.70
CA SER A 44 23.55 -44.95 -4.72
C SER A 44 24.60 -45.71 -5.54
N CYS A 45 25.29 -45.05 -6.48
CA CYS A 45 26.58 -45.47 -7.02
C CYS A 45 27.58 -44.34 -6.99
N THR A 46 28.64 -44.56 -6.25
CA THR A 46 29.84 -43.74 -6.20
C THR A 46 30.68 -43.98 -7.45
N ALA A 47 31.20 -42.93 -8.11
CA ALA A 47 32.29 -43.01 -9.07
C ALA A 47 33.27 -41.83 -8.89
N ALA A 48 34.55 -42.17 -8.96
CA ALA A 48 35.72 -41.33 -8.72
C ALA A 48 36.07 -40.39 -9.90
N PRO A 49 36.96 -39.38 -9.71
CA PRO A 49 37.18 -38.29 -10.65
C PRO A 49 38.22 -38.62 -11.74
N ALA A 50 38.09 -38.02 -12.91
CA ALA A 50 39.09 -37.96 -13.96
C ALA A 50 39.42 -36.50 -14.36
N PRO A 51 40.59 -36.21 -14.89
CA PRO A 51 41.24 -34.92 -14.84
C PRO A 51 41.08 -34.02 -16.08
N GLY A 52 41.12 -32.73 -15.86
CA GLY A 52 41.72 -31.72 -16.74
C GLY A 52 41.18 -31.54 -18.15
N GLY A 53 40.39 -30.47 -18.34
CA GLY A 53 40.09 -29.91 -19.66
C GLY A 53 39.94 -28.39 -19.58
N ALA A 54 40.63 -27.68 -20.46
CA ALA A 54 40.87 -26.23 -20.48
C ALA A 54 39.64 -25.36 -20.30
N ALA A 55 39.82 -24.27 -19.54
CA ALA A 55 38.88 -23.17 -19.39
C ALA A 55 38.64 -22.46 -20.73
N GLY A 56 37.55 -22.81 -21.38
CA GLY A 56 36.91 -21.94 -22.37
C GLY A 56 36.08 -20.89 -21.64
N SER A 57 36.49 -19.62 -21.74
CA SER A 57 35.71 -18.47 -21.32
C SER A 57 34.40 -18.45 -22.12
N ALA A 58 33.38 -19.11 -21.59
CA ALA A 58 32.02 -18.92 -22.08
C ALA A 58 31.60 -17.51 -21.60
N ALA A 59 31.37 -16.61 -22.55
CA ALA A 59 30.65 -15.39 -22.31
C ALA A 59 29.38 -15.74 -21.52
N PRO A 60 29.01 -14.92 -20.47
CA PRO A 60 27.80 -15.17 -19.72
C PRO A 60 26.63 -15.10 -20.70
N SER A 61 25.98 -16.24 -20.95
CA SER A 61 24.73 -16.31 -21.67
C SER A 61 23.78 -15.35 -20.95
N ALA A 62 23.30 -14.35 -21.68
CA ALA A 62 22.32 -13.40 -21.21
C ALA A 62 20.95 -14.10 -21.09
N ASP A 63 20.87 -15.08 -20.19
CA ASP A 63 19.62 -15.48 -19.60
C ASP A 63 19.15 -14.28 -18.77
N ILE A 64 18.44 -13.35 -19.48
CA ILE A 64 17.56 -12.38 -18.80
C ILE A 64 16.84 -13.26 -17.79
N LYS A 65 17.10 -13.05 -16.49
CA LYS A 65 16.42 -13.81 -15.45
C LYS A 65 14.93 -13.59 -15.68
N GLN A 66 14.36 -14.44 -16.50
CA GLN A 66 12.96 -14.42 -16.95
C GLN A 66 12.00 -14.27 -15.76
N SER A 67 12.44 -14.72 -14.58
CA SER A 67 11.66 -14.64 -13.36
C SER A 67 11.23 -13.24 -12.96
N LYS A 68 12.09 -12.20 -13.06
CA LYS A 68 11.81 -10.86 -12.52
C LYS A 68 10.74 -10.12 -13.33
N LEU A 69 10.93 -10.05 -14.64
CA LEU A 69 9.97 -9.39 -15.56
C LEU A 69 8.68 -10.19 -15.71
N ASP A 70 8.79 -11.52 -15.88
CA ASP A 70 7.64 -12.41 -16.02
C ASP A 70 6.75 -12.38 -14.79
N ILE A 71 7.35 -12.51 -13.59
CA ILE A 71 6.60 -12.44 -12.33
C ILE A 71 5.92 -11.07 -12.17
N SER A 72 6.62 -9.96 -12.48
CA SER A 72 6.04 -8.61 -12.38
C SER A 72 4.93 -8.37 -13.39
N TYR A 73 5.13 -8.80 -14.66
CA TYR A 73 4.10 -8.74 -15.69
C TYR A 73 2.86 -9.54 -15.30
N THR A 74 3.06 -10.81 -14.89
CA THR A 74 1.97 -11.69 -14.48
C THR A 74 1.20 -11.09 -13.31
N ALA A 75 1.91 -10.62 -12.27
CA ALA A 75 1.29 -10.02 -11.10
C ALA A 75 0.46 -8.76 -11.46
N LEU A 76 0.96 -7.91 -12.34
CA LEU A 76 0.24 -6.72 -12.81
C LEU A 76 -0.99 -7.10 -13.64
N ALA A 77 -0.85 -8.03 -14.58
CA ALA A 77 -1.94 -8.47 -15.44
C ALA A 77 -3.04 -9.22 -14.66
N GLU A 78 -2.68 -9.97 -13.61
CA GLU A 78 -3.64 -10.73 -12.78
C GLU A 78 -4.30 -9.89 -11.70
N ASN A 79 -3.51 -9.06 -11.00
CA ASN A 79 -3.95 -8.52 -9.71
C ASN A 79 -4.30 -7.04 -9.73
N HIS A 80 -3.87 -6.27 -10.73
CA HIS A 80 -4.12 -4.82 -10.74
C HIS A 80 -5.62 -4.54 -10.91
N TYR A 81 -6.23 -3.84 -9.93
CA TYR A 81 -7.68 -3.57 -9.92
C TYR A 81 -8.21 -2.84 -11.18
N ALA A 82 -7.39 -1.97 -11.80
CA ALA A 82 -7.74 -1.24 -13.01
C ALA A 82 -7.50 -2.03 -14.31
N SER A 83 -7.20 -3.32 -14.22
CA SER A 83 -7.14 -4.28 -15.32
C SER A 83 -6.33 -3.81 -16.55
N PRO A 84 -5.02 -3.48 -16.41
CA PRO A 84 -4.20 -3.17 -17.56
C PRO A 84 -4.15 -4.36 -18.53
N THR A 85 -4.12 -4.08 -19.84
CA THR A 85 -4.06 -5.15 -20.84
C THR A 85 -2.62 -5.63 -21.05
N SER A 86 -2.46 -6.89 -21.49
CA SER A 86 -1.16 -7.49 -21.89
C SER A 86 -0.44 -6.58 -22.89
N LYS A 87 -1.17 -6.11 -23.93
CA LYS A 87 -0.65 -5.17 -24.91
C LYS A 87 -0.08 -3.91 -24.28
N ALA A 88 -0.83 -3.26 -23.39
CA ALA A 88 -0.39 -2.02 -22.75
C ALA A 88 0.87 -2.24 -21.89
N LEU A 89 0.88 -3.30 -21.08
CA LEU A 89 2.01 -3.63 -20.21
C LEU A 89 3.28 -3.96 -21.00
N LEU A 90 3.18 -4.84 -21.98
CA LEU A 90 4.34 -5.30 -22.75
C LEU A 90 4.87 -4.25 -23.73
N THR A 91 3.98 -3.40 -24.27
CA THR A 91 4.41 -2.24 -25.07
C THR A 91 5.21 -1.26 -24.20
N ALA A 92 4.69 -0.89 -23.03
CA ALA A 92 5.38 0.01 -22.10
C ALA A 92 6.74 -0.56 -21.65
N ALA A 93 6.81 -1.86 -21.35
CA ALA A 93 8.05 -2.55 -21.02
C ALA A 93 9.07 -2.49 -22.16
N LEU A 94 8.65 -2.76 -23.40
CA LEU A 94 9.53 -2.72 -24.57
C LEU A 94 10.02 -1.32 -24.90
N ASP A 95 9.18 -0.30 -24.72
CA ASP A 95 9.57 1.10 -24.90
C ASP A 95 10.59 1.54 -23.84
N ALA A 96 10.51 1.01 -22.61
CA ALA A 96 11.54 1.23 -21.60
C ALA A 96 12.89 0.61 -22.02
N PHE A 97 12.91 -0.59 -22.60
CA PHE A 97 14.12 -1.18 -23.16
C PHE A 97 14.73 -0.30 -24.26
N ARG A 98 13.92 0.18 -25.19
CA ARG A 98 14.37 1.10 -26.27
C ARG A 98 14.94 2.40 -25.71
N LYS A 99 14.28 2.97 -24.70
CA LYS A 99 14.72 4.20 -24.03
C LYS A 99 16.09 4.02 -23.37
N GLU A 100 16.30 2.93 -22.64
CA GLU A 100 17.58 2.63 -22.01
C GLU A 100 18.69 2.38 -23.05
N ALA A 101 18.38 1.63 -24.13
CA ALA A 101 19.32 1.40 -25.22
C ALA A 101 19.73 2.71 -25.92
N LYS A 102 18.77 3.56 -26.25
CA LYS A 102 19.02 4.88 -26.85
C LYS A 102 19.86 5.77 -25.96
N ALA A 103 19.58 5.79 -24.65
CA ALA A 103 20.36 6.54 -23.66
C ALA A 103 21.81 6.06 -23.58
N ALA A 104 22.08 4.80 -23.92
CA ALA A 104 23.40 4.20 -24.01
C ALA A 104 24.05 4.34 -25.40
N GLY A 105 23.45 5.12 -26.30
CA GLY A 105 23.98 5.39 -27.65
C GLY A 105 23.64 4.35 -28.72
N SER A 106 22.75 3.39 -28.42
CA SER A 106 22.29 2.40 -29.40
C SER A 106 21.35 3.02 -30.42
N THR A 107 21.52 2.67 -31.70
CA THR A 107 20.63 3.04 -32.80
C THR A 107 19.75 1.88 -33.26
N ILE A 108 19.72 0.78 -32.50
CA ILE A 108 18.96 -0.41 -32.88
C ILE A 108 17.46 -0.10 -32.94
N GLU A 109 16.83 -0.47 -34.04
CA GLU A 109 15.39 -0.46 -34.19
C GLU A 109 14.84 -1.89 -34.14
N VAL A 110 14.00 -2.15 -33.16
CA VAL A 110 13.28 -3.41 -33.02
C VAL A 110 11.78 -3.05 -33.03
N PRO A 111 11.01 -3.53 -34.01
CA PRO A 111 9.58 -3.24 -34.08
C PRO A 111 8.84 -3.84 -32.87
N THR A 112 7.72 -3.19 -32.50
CA THR A 112 6.83 -3.75 -31.46
C THR A 112 6.10 -4.95 -32.05
N PRO A 113 6.19 -6.13 -31.41
CA PRO A 113 5.37 -7.27 -31.79
C PRO A 113 3.88 -6.95 -31.63
N GLU A 114 3.05 -7.68 -32.35
CA GLU A 114 1.62 -7.62 -32.15
C GLU A 114 1.24 -8.37 -30.88
N PHE A 115 0.67 -7.64 -29.89
CA PHE A 115 0.19 -8.15 -28.62
C PHE A 115 -1.33 -8.11 -28.56
N GLU A 116 -1.94 -9.08 -27.87
CA GLU A 116 -3.39 -9.11 -27.66
C GLU A 116 -3.84 -8.10 -26.60
N ASP A 117 -4.97 -7.45 -26.88
CA ASP A 117 -5.55 -6.44 -25.98
C ASP A 117 -6.49 -7.10 -24.94
N LYS A 118 -5.92 -7.99 -24.12
CA LYS A 118 -6.61 -8.71 -23.06
C LYS A 118 -6.01 -8.39 -21.70
N SER A 119 -6.87 -8.24 -20.70
CA SER A 119 -6.48 -7.93 -19.30
C SER A 119 -6.17 -9.21 -18.50
N GLU A 120 -5.32 -10.05 -19.03
CA GLU A 120 -4.83 -11.28 -18.40
C GLU A 120 -3.38 -11.53 -18.83
N PRO A 121 -2.58 -12.31 -18.07
CA PRO A 121 -1.23 -12.64 -18.50
C PRO A 121 -1.28 -13.63 -19.68
N LEU A 122 -0.64 -13.26 -20.79
CA LEU A 122 -0.57 -14.03 -22.00
C LEU A 122 0.86 -14.49 -22.25
N LEU A 123 1.14 -15.77 -21.98
CA LEU A 123 2.48 -16.36 -22.20
C LEU A 123 2.99 -16.24 -23.65
N PRO A 124 2.16 -16.42 -24.71
CA PRO A 124 2.60 -16.18 -26.08
C PRO A 124 3.09 -14.75 -26.31
N ASP A 125 2.39 -13.74 -25.78
CA ASP A 125 2.76 -12.34 -25.94
C ASP A 125 4.01 -11.99 -25.13
N PHE A 126 4.14 -12.56 -23.92
CA PHE A 126 5.37 -12.41 -23.14
C PHE A 126 6.59 -13.01 -23.85
N LYS A 127 6.45 -14.14 -24.55
CA LYS A 127 7.51 -14.71 -25.37
C LYS A 127 7.92 -13.77 -26.52
N LYS A 128 6.96 -13.21 -27.26
CA LYS A 128 7.22 -12.22 -28.31
C LYS A 128 7.97 -10.99 -27.76
N PHE A 129 7.55 -10.50 -26.59
CA PHE A 129 8.21 -9.41 -25.87
C PHE A 129 9.67 -9.81 -25.51
N ALA A 130 9.87 -10.97 -24.91
CA ALA A 130 11.18 -11.45 -24.48
C ALA A 130 12.17 -11.56 -25.66
N GLU A 131 11.73 -12.04 -26.83
CA GLU A 131 12.51 -12.08 -28.06
C GLU A 131 12.93 -10.67 -28.53
N ALA A 132 12.00 -9.72 -28.54
CA ALA A 132 12.28 -8.35 -28.92
C ALA A 132 13.24 -7.67 -27.90
N ALA A 133 13.01 -7.84 -26.61
CA ALA A 133 13.84 -7.33 -25.54
C ALA A 133 15.27 -7.90 -25.59
N LYS A 134 15.41 -9.20 -25.85
CA LYS A 134 16.72 -9.87 -26.02
C LYS A 134 17.51 -9.28 -27.18
N ARG A 135 16.87 -8.95 -28.29
CA ARG A 135 17.52 -8.28 -29.45
C ARG A 135 18.06 -6.90 -29.08
N ILE A 136 17.28 -6.12 -28.33
CA ILE A 136 17.71 -4.79 -27.86
C ILE A 136 18.90 -4.93 -26.89
N ALA A 137 18.80 -5.82 -25.91
CA ALA A 137 19.85 -6.03 -24.92
C ALA A 137 21.16 -6.53 -25.54
N ALA A 138 21.09 -7.44 -26.52
CA ALA A 138 22.27 -7.96 -27.22
C ALA A 138 23.00 -6.87 -28.03
N ALA A 139 22.27 -5.90 -28.56
CA ALA A 139 22.85 -4.73 -29.28
C ALA A 139 23.32 -3.61 -28.33
N THR A 140 23.14 -3.77 -27.01
CA THR A 140 23.47 -2.72 -26.02
C THR A 140 24.14 -3.35 -24.79
N PRO A 141 25.30 -4.04 -24.95
CA PRO A 141 25.94 -4.81 -23.88
C PRO A 141 26.43 -3.95 -22.72
N GLN A 142 26.56 -2.62 -22.88
CA GLN A 142 26.91 -1.67 -21.83
C GLN A 142 25.77 -1.41 -20.81
N VAL A 143 24.54 -1.79 -21.13
CA VAL A 143 23.39 -1.70 -20.19
C VAL A 143 23.18 -3.07 -19.55
N SER A 144 23.18 -3.13 -18.22
CA SER A 144 22.96 -4.38 -17.52
C SER A 144 21.53 -4.91 -17.67
N ALA A 145 21.37 -6.23 -17.62
CA ALA A 145 20.05 -6.87 -17.66
C ALA A 145 19.14 -6.38 -16.53
N ASP A 146 19.69 -6.13 -15.33
CA ASP A 146 18.92 -5.59 -14.20
C ASP A 146 18.41 -4.18 -14.49
N ARG A 147 19.19 -3.31 -15.12
CA ARG A 147 18.76 -1.97 -15.48
C ARG A 147 17.62 -1.98 -16.49
N PHE A 148 17.68 -2.84 -17.48
CA PHE A 148 16.59 -3.05 -18.43
C PHE A 148 15.32 -3.55 -17.72
N ALA A 149 15.47 -4.56 -16.85
CA ALA A 149 14.34 -5.13 -16.12
C ALA A 149 13.69 -4.11 -15.17
N ASP A 150 14.50 -3.34 -14.42
CA ASP A 150 14.01 -2.31 -13.51
C ASP A 150 13.23 -1.21 -14.26
N ALA A 151 13.76 -0.75 -15.38
CA ALA A 151 13.11 0.23 -16.24
C ALA A 151 11.77 -0.28 -16.80
N ALA A 152 11.73 -1.54 -17.22
CA ALA A 152 10.53 -2.18 -17.75
C ALA A 152 9.45 -2.35 -16.67
N ILE A 153 9.82 -2.78 -15.45
CA ILE A 153 8.88 -2.93 -14.33
C ILE A 153 8.27 -1.57 -13.98
N LEU A 154 9.10 -0.53 -13.89
CA LEU A 154 8.61 0.84 -13.63
C LEU A 154 7.67 1.33 -14.74
N ALA A 155 7.96 1.03 -16.00
CA ALA A 155 7.11 1.40 -17.11
C ALA A 155 5.76 0.67 -17.09
N MET A 156 5.75 -0.62 -16.76
CA MET A 156 4.52 -1.39 -16.59
C MET A 156 3.65 -0.86 -15.46
N LEU A 157 4.23 -0.49 -14.32
CA LEU A 157 3.50 0.11 -13.19
C LEU A 157 2.86 1.45 -13.57
N ASN A 158 3.47 2.21 -14.48
CA ASN A 158 2.96 3.49 -14.94
C ASN A 158 1.86 3.38 -16.04
N VAL A 159 1.53 2.20 -16.52
CA VAL A 159 0.41 2.00 -17.48
C VAL A 159 -0.94 2.40 -16.89
N LYS A 160 -1.14 2.10 -15.61
CA LYS A 160 -2.27 2.54 -14.79
C LYS A 160 -1.71 3.14 -13.51
N PRO A 161 -1.40 4.45 -13.51
CA PRO A 161 -0.78 5.09 -12.35
C PRO A 161 -1.67 4.99 -11.11
N ASP A 162 -1.04 4.72 -9.97
CA ASP A 162 -1.69 4.67 -8.68
C ASP A 162 -0.67 5.06 -7.59
N CYS A 163 -1.10 5.76 -6.55
CA CYS A 163 -0.21 6.18 -5.46
C CYS A 163 0.44 5.01 -4.71
N HIS A 164 -0.18 3.83 -4.77
CA HIS A 164 0.34 2.61 -4.17
C HIS A 164 1.20 1.78 -5.14
N ALA A 165 1.30 2.18 -6.44
CA ALA A 165 2.14 1.51 -7.41
C ALA A 165 3.60 1.92 -7.23
N TYR A 166 4.46 1.04 -6.74
CA TYR A 166 5.88 1.34 -6.67
C TYR A 166 6.75 0.10 -6.82
N TYR A 167 8.01 0.36 -7.23
CA TYR A 167 9.05 -0.63 -7.36
C TYR A 167 10.27 -0.20 -6.55
N ARG A 168 10.80 -1.11 -5.71
CA ARG A 168 12.10 -0.96 -5.05
C ARG A 168 13.06 -1.97 -5.64
N PRO A 169 14.05 -1.52 -6.44
CA PRO A 169 15.10 -2.41 -6.92
C PRO A 169 15.94 -2.91 -5.74
N ARG A 170 16.58 -4.05 -5.92
CA ARG A 170 17.58 -4.53 -4.98
C ARG A 170 18.65 -3.46 -4.80
N ARG A 171 18.93 -3.04 -3.57
CA ARG A 171 20.07 -2.16 -3.29
C ARG A 171 21.35 -2.92 -3.59
N SER A 172 22.02 -2.58 -4.69
CA SER A 172 23.42 -2.96 -4.85
C SER A 172 24.22 -2.17 -3.81
N ALA A 173 25.14 -2.83 -3.11
CA ALA A 173 25.93 -2.23 -2.04
C ALA A 173 26.89 -1.09 -2.50
N LYS A 174 26.75 -0.57 -3.71
CA LYS A 174 27.69 0.37 -4.34
C LYS A 174 27.09 1.53 -5.15
N VAL A 175 25.85 1.94 -4.92
CA VAL A 175 25.38 3.21 -5.51
C VAL A 175 24.53 3.96 -4.48
N ALA A 176 25.20 4.80 -3.70
CA ALA A 176 24.56 5.91 -3.03
C ALA A 176 24.35 7.02 -4.07
N GLY A 177 23.21 7.03 -4.72
CA GLY A 177 22.72 8.12 -5.57
C GLY A 177 21.30 8.46 -5.13
N PRO A 178 20.90 9.75 -5.13
CA PRO A 178 19.59 10.16 -4.63
C PRO A 178 18.51 9.76 -5.62
N VAL A 179 17.78 8.69 -5.32
CA VAL A 179 16.56 8.33 -6.03
C VAL A 179 15.40 8.42 -5.05
N LEU A 180 14.63 9.51 -5.21
CA LEU A 180 13.30 9.75 -4.65
C LEU A 180 13.16 9.48 -3.14
N ALA A 181 13.88 10.24 -2.33
CA ALA A 181 13.49 10.62 -1.00
C ALA A 181 12.54 11.83 -1.11
N ALA A 182 11.32 11.61 -1.51
CA ALA A 182 10.30 12.65 -1.53
C ALA A 182 9.13 12.33 -0.61
N VAL A 183 9.32 11.50 0.42
CA VAL A 183 8.49 11.47 1.61
C VAL A 183 9.31 10.92 2.79
N ALA A 184 10.34 11.61 3.25
CA ALA A 184 10.88 11.51 4.61
C ALA A 184 12.09 12.45 4.74
N SER A 185 11.87 13.71 5.02
CA SER A 185 12.82 14.54 5.74
C SER A 185 12.05 15.70 6.36
N ALA A 186 11.64 15.54 7.59
CA ALA A 186 11.45 16.67 8.49
C ALA A 186 12.48 16.47 9.59
N GLU A 187 13.49 17.32 9.53
CA GLU A 187 14.57 17.42 10.50
C GLU A 187 14.03 17.84 11.86
N THR A 188 14.54 17.20 12.86
CA THR A 188 14.38 17.29 14.29
C THR A 188 14.55 18.70 14.85
N ALA A 189 13.53 19.18 15.55
CA ALA A 189 13.70 20.06 16.70
C ALA A 189 13.21 19.28 17.93
N GLN A 190 14.13 19.06 18.84
CA GLN A 190 13.96 18.31 20.08
C GLN A 190 13.12 19.12 21.07
N LEU A 191 11.81 18.88 21.10
CA LEU A 191 10.91 19.26 22.18
C LEU A 191 10.09 18.02 22.53
N ALA A 192 9.89 17.75 23.83
CA ALA A 192 9.22 16.60 24.46
C ALA A 192 8.85 15.47 23.50
N GLN A 193 9.41 14.27 23.67
CA GLN A 193 9.28 13.13 22.79
C GLN A 193 7.86 13.11 22.17
N PRO A 194 7.68 13.42 20.87
CA PRO A 194 6.37 13.31 20.26
C PRO A 194 5.94 11.86 20.36
N ASP A 195 4.65 11.62 20.65
CA ASP A 195 4.02 10.31 20.50
C ASP A 195 4.49 9.66 19.19
N GLU A 196 4.68 8.34 19.18
CA GLU A 196 5.26 7.60 18.04
C GLU A 196 4.55 7.86 16.71
N ALA A 197 3.24 8.18 16.74
CA ALA A 197 2.44 8.56 15.58
C ALA A 197 2.23 10.10 15.47
N GLY A 198 2.89 10.90 16.29
CA GLY A 198 2.75 12.35 16.32
C GLY A 198 1.37 12.81 16.80
N LEU A 199 0.76 12.09 17.74
CA LEU A 199 -0.53 12.45 18.35
C LEU A 199 -0.37 13.72 19.20
N ASP A 200 -1.21 14.71 18.92
CA ASP A 200 -1.45 15.88 19.77
C ASP A 200 -2.95 16.08 20.00
N SER A 201 -3.32 16.56 21.18
CA SER A 201 -4.73 16.78 21.54
C SER A 201 -4.89 17.89 22.57
N LYS A 202 -5.91 18.75 22.37
CA LYS A 202 -6.20 19.89 23.24
C LYS A 202 -7.65 20.33 23.13
N ILE A 203 -8.16 21.03 24.14
CA ILE A 203 -9.38 21.81 24.00
C ILE A 203 -9.04 23.14 23.32
N ILE A 204 -9.77 23.48 22.29
CA ILE A 204 -9.70 24.79 21.63
C ILE A 204 -10.99 25.60 21.89
N ALA A 205 -11.06 26.85 21.37
CA ALA A 205 -12.19 27.73 21.57
C ALA A 205 -13.54 27.07 21.24
N GLY A 206 -14.55 27.28 22.10
CA GLY A 206 -15.88 26.66 21.96
C GLY A 206 -16.01 25.26 22.53
N ASN A 207 -15.10 24.83 23.42
CA ASN A 207 -15.06 23.51 24.02
C ASN A 207 -14.95 22.40 22.96
N ILE A 208 -14.16 22.64 21.93
CA ILE A 208 -13.90 21.67 20.86
C ILE A 208 -12.66 20.86 21.21
N GLY A 209 -12.80 19.54 21.24
CA GLY A 209 -11.68 18.60 21.33
C GLY A 209 -10.97 18.50 19.99
N TYR A 210 -9.82 19.19 19.86
CA TYR A 210 -8.94 19.11 18.70
C TYR A 210 -7.98 17.93 18.88
N VAL A 211 -7.88 17.06 17.87
CA VAL A 211 -6.99 15.89 17.86
C VAL A 211 -6.33 15.80 16.49
N THR A 212 -5.02 15.62 16.48
CA THR A 212 -4.25 15.38 15.25
C THR A 212 -3.26 14.23 15.45
N TRP A 213 -3.03 13.45 14.42
CA TRP A 213 -1.98 12.44 14.39
C TRP A 213 -1.49 12.26 12.95
N LYS A 214 -0.23 11.81 12.79
CA LYS A 214 0.45 11.79 11.49
C LYS A 214 0.43 10.44 10.80
N GLU A 215 0.15 9.35 11.54
CA GLU A 215 0.19 8.01 11.01
C GLU A 215 -0.80 7.10 11.76
N PHE A 216 -1.49 6.22 11.04
CA PHE A 216 -2.24 5.10 11.62
C PHE A 216 -1.28 3.98 11.95
N LYS A 217 -0.51 4.16 13.03
CA LYS A 217 0.59 3.28 13.41
C LYS A 217 0.15 2.23 14.42
N LYS A 218 0.50 0.98 14.12
CA LYS A 218 0.37 -0.14 15.04
C LYS A 218 1.65 -0.98 15.02
N THR A 219 2.19 -1.25 16.20
CA THR A 219 3.35 -2.10 16.45
C THR A 219 3.05 -3.06 17.58
N ALA A 220 4.01 -3.90 17.99
CA ALA A 220 3.82 -4.78 19.13
C ALA A 220 3.62 -4.02 20.47
N THR A 221 4.14 -2.80 20.57
CA THR A 221 4.16 -1.99 21.79
C THR A 221 3.34 -0.71 21.71
N TYR A 222 2.84 -0.34 20.54
CA TYR A 222 2.12 0.91 20.28
C TYR A 222 0.92 0.68 19.36
N ASP A 223 -0.23 1.26 19.70
CA ASP A 223 -1.43 1.28 18.86
C ASP A 223 -2.08 2.67 18.94
N ILE A 224 -2.01 3.43 17.83
CA ILE A 224 -2.60 4.77 17.74
C ILE A 224 -4.10 4.77 18.06
N THR A 225 -4.82 3.67 17.77
CA THR A 225 -6.24 3.53 18.14
C THR A 225 -6.42 3.67 19.65
N THR A 226 -5.59 3.00 20.43
CA THR A 226 -5.60 3.09 21.90
C THR A 226 -5.26 4.51 22.37
N GLU A 227 -4.25 5.13 21.78
CA GLU A 227 -3.79 6.46 22.22
C GLU A 227 -4.79 7.57 21.87
N VAL A 228 -5.39 7.53 20.68
CA VAL A 228 -6.49 8.46 20.32
C VAL A 228 -7.68 8.26 21.25
N LYS A 229 -8.05 7.01 21.60
CA LYS A 229 -9.13 6.77 22.57
C LYS A 229 -8.85 7.42 23.93
N LYS A 230 -7.62 7.26 24.46
CA LYS A 230 -7.19 7.93 25.70
C LYS A 230 -7.26 9.47 25.58
N ALA A 231 -6.90 10.02 24.41
CA ALA A 231 -7.02 11.45 24.14
C ALA A 231 -8.48 11.91 24.18
N LEU A 232 -9.40 11.18 23.52
CA LEU A 232 -10.83 11.47 23.57
C LEU A 232 -11.37 11.41 25.00
N ASP A 233 -10.95 10.44 25.82
CA ASP A 233 -11.37 10.32 27.22
C ASP A 233 -10.96 11.55 28.04
N ARG A 234 -9.71 11.99 27.90
CA ARG A 234 -9.20 13.19 28.59
C ARG A 234 -9.95 14.45 28.14
N LEU A 235 -10.17 14.59 26.83
CA LEU A 235 -10.87 15.77 26.28
C LEU A 235 -12.34 15.80 26.69
N LEU A 236 -13.02 14.65 26.71
CA LEU A 236 -14.40 14.55 27.17
C LEU A 236 -14.51 14.93 28.64
N ALA A 237 -13.61 14.42 29.50
CA ALA A 237 -13.53 14.80 30.92
C ALA A 237 -13.21 16.29 31.12
N ALA A 238 -12.48 16.91 30.20
CA ALA A 238 -12.20 18.36 30.17
C ALA A 238 -13.33 19.19 29.57
N GLY A 239 -14.48 18.58 29.23
CA GLY A 239 -15.69 19.29 28.79
C GLY A 239 -15.79 19.50 27.29
N ALA A 240 -15.15 18.65 26.47
CA ALA A 240 -15.35 18.69 25.01
C ALA A 240 -16.82 18.49 24.64
N ARG A 241 -17.31 19.31 23.71
CA ARG A 241 -18.68 19.29 23.19
C ARG A 241 -18.75 19.04 21.70
N ALA A 242 -17.60 18.96 21.03
CA ALA A 242 -17.44 18.61 19.62
C ALA A 242 -16.04 18.05 19.38
N TRP A 243 -15.85 17.36 18.26
CA TRP A 243 -14.57 16.82 17.80
C TRP A 243 -14.10 17.52 16.52
N MET A 244 -12.82 17.85 16.48
CA MET A 244 -12.12 18.28 15.28
C MET A 244 -10.91 17.36 15.08
N PHE A 245 -10.92 16.52 14.05
CA PHE A 245 -9.79 15.68 13.70
C PHE A 245 -9.00 16.30 12.55
N ASP A 246 -7.77 16.73 12.84
CA ASP A 246 -6.88 17.32 11.84
C ASP A 246 -5.97 16.24 11.23
N LEU A 247 -6.34 15.77 10.05
CA LEU A 247 -5.64 14.73 9.33
C LEU A 247 -4.84 15.24 8.11
N ARG A 248 -4.66 16.57 8.00
CA ARG A 248 -3.99 17.21 6.86
C ARG A 248 -2.54 16.77 6.65
N ALA A 249 -1.86 16.28 7.68
CA ALA A 249 -0.49 15.78 7.62
C ALA A 249 -0.39 14.27 7.85
N ASN A 250 -1.50 13.53 7.82
CA ASN A 250 -1.52 12.09 8.07
C ASN A 250 -1.19 11.32 6.79
N VAL A 251 -0.15 10.49 6.84
CA VAL A 251 0.39 9.77 5.68
C VAL A 251 -0.20 8.35 5.50
N GLY A 252 -1.16 7.96 6.34
CA GLY A 252 -1.78 6.63 6.25
C GLY A 252 -1.25 5.64 7.28
N GLY A 253 -1.18 4.37 6.92
CA GLY A 253 -0.73 3.27 7.78
C GLY A 253 -1.76 2.15 7.92
N ASP A 254 -1.94 1.63 9.13
CA ASP A 254 -2.86 0.53 9.40
C ASP A 254 -4.33 0.87 9.13
N PRO A 255 -5.19 -0.13 8.87
CA PRO A 255 -6.60 0.07 8.55
C PRO A 255 -7.37 0.78 9.68
N PRO A 256 -8.12 1.87 9.39
CA PRO A 256 -8.80 2.68 10.39
C PRO A 256 -10.16 2.14 10.82
N GLN A 257 -10.54 0.91 10.45
CA GLN A 257 -11.89 0.37 10.63
C GLN A 257 -12.42 0.46 12.06
N THR A 258 -11.58 0.19 13.07
CA THR A 258 -11.95 0.28 14.48
C THR A 258 -12.31 1.72 14.87
N MET A 259 -11.46 2.70 14.50
CA MET A 259 -11.73 4.12 14.79
C MET A 259 -12.98 4.62 14.04
N THR A 260 -13.16 4.19 12.78
CA THR A 260 -14.36 4.54 12.01
C THR A 260 -15.61 3.99 12.69
N SER A 261 -15.53 2.77 13.23
CA SER A 261 -16.63 2.12 13.95
C SER A 261 -17.01 2.82 15.25
N TRP A 262 -16.13 3.60 15.85
CA TRP A 262 -16.47 4.38 17.07
C TRP A 262 -17.65 5.33 16.88
N PHE A 263 -17.85 5.82 15.67
CA PHE A 263 -18.82 6.85 15.33
C PHE A 263 -19.98 6.34 14.46
N LEU A 264 -19.99 5.07 14.15
CA LEU A 264 -20.99 4.38 13.32
C LEU A 264 -21.62 3.20 14.08
N ASN A 265 -22.76 2.70 13.63
CA ASN A 265 -23.48 1.61 14.29
C ASN A 265 -23.90 0.54 13.28
N GLY A 266 -22.92 -0.05 12.57
CA GLY A 266 -23.16 -1.07 11.55
C GLY A 266 -23.30 -0.54 10.13
N GLU A 267 -23.19 0.79 9.93
CA GLU A 267 -23.27 1.39 8.60
C GLU A 267 -22.08 0.96 7.74
N LYS A 268 -22.27 1.08 6.42
CA LYS A 268 -21.27 0.73 5.42
C LYS A 268 -20.13 1.76 5.43
N ILE A 269 -18.88 1.29 5.48
CA ILE A 269 -17.69 2.15 5.44
C ILE A 269 -17.20 2.31 4.00
N MET A 270 -16.95 1.18 3.32
CA MET A 270 -16.44 1.17 1.95
C MET A 270 -16.83 -0.12 1.22
N ASP A 271 -16.87 -0.08 -0.10
CA ASP A 271 -16.93 -1.25 -0.97
C ASP A 271 -15.52 -1.51 -1.55
N ILE A 272 -15.01 -2.71 -1.35
CA ILE A 272 -13.70 -3.13 -1.87
C ILE A 272 -13.89 -3.61 -3.30
N ARG A 273 -13.25 -2.92 -4.24
CA ARG A 273 -13.24 -3.28 -5.66
C ARG A 273 -11.90 -3.89 -6.06
N THR A 274 -11.98 -5.03 -6.72
CA THR A 274 -10.85 -5.71 -7.34
C THR A 274 -11.03 -5.74 -8.85
N LYS A 275 -10.10 -6.34 -9.56
CA LYS A 275 -10.20 -6.60 -11.00
C LYS A 275 -11.49 -7.32 -11.40
N THR A 276 -11.99 -8.22 -10.55
CA THR A 276 -13.19 -9.05 -10.81
C THR A 276 -14.50 -8.42 -10.31
N GLY A 277 -14.46 -7.19 -9.81
CA GLY A 277 -15.62 -6.49 -9.28
C GLY A 277 -15.58 -6.28 -7.78
N SER A 278 -16.74 -6.22 -7.12
CA SER A 278 -16.81 -6.08 -5.66
C SER A 278 -16.33 -7.36 -4.96
N ALA A 279 -15.35 -7.19 -4.07
CA ALA A 279 -14.91 -8.25 -3.16
C ALA A 279 -15.67 -8.23 -1.83
N GLY A 280 -16.54 -7.25 -1.64
CA GLY A 280 -17.40 -7.13 -0.46
C GLY A 280 -17.41 -5.73 0.13
N ILE A 281 -18.40 -5.50 0.99
CA ILE A 281 -18.60 -4.24 1.69
C ILE A 281 -18.06 -4.39 3.11
N VAL A 282 -17.21 -3.47 3.50
CA VAL A 282 -16.77 -3.31 4.89
C VAL A 282 -17.80 -2.47 5.62
N THR A 283 -18.30 -2.99 6.74
CA THR A 283 -19.22 -2.28 7.63
C THR A 283 -18.55 -1.90 8.94
N ALA A 284 -19.08 -0.90 9.60
CA ALA A 284 -18.73 -0.58 10.97
C ALA A 284 -19.14 -1.73 11.89
N ARG A 285 -18.36 -1.93 12.94
CA ARG A 285 -18.59 -3.00 13.92
C ARG A 285 -19.26 -2.40 15.15
N PRO A 286 -20.54 -2.71 15.39
CA PRO A 286 -21.31 -2.08 16.48
C PRO A 286 -20.67 -2.26 17.86
N GLU A 287 -19.95 -3.38 18.06
CA GLU A 287 -19.23 -3.66 19.31
C GLU A 287 -18.09 -2.67 19.61
N PHE A 288 -17.62 -1.92 18.61
CA PHE A 288 -16.61 -0.88 18.78
C PHE A 288 -17.20 0.52 18.90
N ARG A 289 -18.52 0.67 18.69
CA ARG A 289 -19.16 1.98 18.81
C ARG A 289 -18.97 2.56 20.21
N LEU A 290 -18.44 3.78 20.28
CA LEU A 290 -18.29 4.46 21.56
C LEU A 290 -19.66 4.91 22.10
N PRO A 291 -19.80 4.99 23.46
CA PRO A 291 -21.01 5.47 24.11
C PRO A 291 -21.50 6.85 23.58
N ASP A 292 -22.76 7.15 23.80
CA ASP A 292 -23.38 8.38 23.28
C ASP A 292 -22.70 9.67 23.72
N ALA A 293 -22.02 9.69 24.84
CA ALA A 293 -21.22 10.83 25.29
C ALA A 293 -20.09 11.22 24.29
N TYR A 294 -19.62 10.28 23.46
CA TYR A 294 -18.62 10.53 22.41
C TYR A 294 -19.24 10.90 21.06
N GLN A 295 -20.56 10.73 20.91
CA GLN A 295 -21.25 10.98 19.64
C GLN A 295 -21.53 12.50 19.44
N LEU A 296 -20.51 13.31 19.66
CA LEU A 296 -20.51 14.75 19.51
C LEU A 296 -20.45 15.17 18.03
N PRO A 297 -20.80 16.42 17.68
CA PRO A 297 -20.54 16.97 16.35
C PRO A 297 -19.08 16.76 15.94
N LEU A 298 -18.83 16.42 14.68
CA LEU A 298 -17.50 16.05 14.22
C LEU A 298 -17.14 16.74 12.89
N THR A 299 -15.99 17.40 12.87
CA THR A 299 -15.34 17.82 11.61
C THR A 299 -14.03 17.08 11.40
N ILE A 300 -13.68 16.87 10.12
CA ILE A 300 -12.39 16.31 9.70
C ILE A 300 -11.72 17.31 8.78
N LEU A 301 -10.46 17.66 9.07
CA LEU A 301 -9.66 18.50 8.20
C LEU A 301 -8.80 17.64 7.28
N LEU A 302 -8.92 17.88 5.97
CA LEU A 302 -8.11 17.22 4.92
C LEU A 302 -7.41 18.25 4.04
N ASN A 303 -6.34 17.81 3.38
CA ASN A 303 -5.69 18.52 2.28
C ASN A 303 -4.97 17.54 1.33
N GLY A 304 -4.32 18.04 0.28
CA GLY A 304 -3.60 17.26 -0.72
C GLY A 304 -2.27 16.64 -0.24
N ARG A 305 -2.02 16.56 1.08
CA ARG A 305 -0.80 15.94 1.66
C ARG A 305 -1.09 14.67 2.46
N GLY A 306 -2.34 14.50 2.91
CA GLY A 306 -2.79 13.31 3.63
C GLY A 306 -3.43 12.29 2.70
N GLY A 307 -3.10 11.01 2.86
CA GLY A 307 -3.63 9.95 2.00
C GLY A 307 -3.70 8.57 2.64
N SER A 308 -4.39 7.62 2.00
CA SER A 308 -4.57 6.24 2.44
C SER A 308 -5.50 6.12 3.65
N SER A 309 -5.07 5.62 4.81
CA SER A 309 -5.94 5.38 5.98
C SER A 309 -6.76 6.61 6.45
N PRO A 310 -6.24 7.86 6.48
CA PRO A 310 -7.08 9.03 6.79
C PRO A 310 -8.19 9.25 5.77
N GLU A 311 -7.98 8.88 4.50
CA GLU A 311 -9.03 8.95 3.48
C GLU A 311 -10.09 7.87 3.68
N VAL A 312 -9.70 6.64 4.01
CA VAL A 312 -10.63 5.55 4.34
C VAL A 312 -11.47 5.89 5.57
N PHE A 313 -10.84 6.44 6.62
CA PHE A 313 -11.52 6.94 7.81
C PHE A 313 -12.55 8.01 7.46
N THR A 314 -12.13 9.00 6.67
CA THR A 314 -12.99 10.10 6.22
C THR A 314 -14.10 9.60 5.31
N LEU A 315 -13.81 8.69 4.37
CA LEU A 315 -14.80 8.12 3.46
C LEU A 315 -15.97 7.52 4.21
N GLY A 316 -15.70 6.63 5.19
CA GLY A 316 -16.75 5.99 5.99
C GLY A 316 -17.62 6.99 6.73
N LEU A 317 -17.03 8.01 7.34
CA LEU A 317 -17.78 9.02 8.11
C LEU A 317 -18.52 10.02 7.21
N LYS A 318 -17.92 10.45 6.09
CA LYS A 318 -18.53 11.34 5.11
C LYS A 318 -19.73 10.69 4.40
N GLU A 319 -19.58 9.47 3.90
CA GLU A 319 -20.63 8.72 3.21
C GLU A 319 -21.89 8.55 4.09
N ASN A 320 -21.69 8.40 5.40
CA ASN A 320 -22.77 8.28 6.38
C ASN A 320 -23.18 9.61 7.01
N LYS A 321 -22.71 10.75 6.49
CA LYS A 321 -23.02 12.10 6.99
C LYS A 321 -22.73 12.27 8.48
N ARG A 322 -21.76 11.52 9.01
CA ARG A 322 -21.36 11.52 10.41
C ARG A 322 -20.35 12.62 10.72
N ALA A 323 -19.60 13.05 9.71
CA ALA A 323 -18.62 14.11 9.83
C ALA A 323 -18.75 15.10 8.67
N THR A 324 -18.48 16.39 8.94
CA THR A 324 -18.29 17.42 7.91
C THR A 324 -16.81 17.51 7.57
N VAL A 325 -16.46 17.37 6.30
CA VAL A 325 -15.08 17.48 5.82
C VAL A 325 -14.80 18.93 5.45
N VAL A 326 -13.75 19.51 6.05
CA VAL A 326 -13.33 20.89 5.81
C VAL A 326 -11.91 20.94 5.29
N GLY A 327 -11.61 21.81 4.35
CA GLY A 327 -10.26 22.03 3.84
C GLY A 327 -10.13 21.87 2.34
N GLN A 328 -9.18 21.07 1.89
CA GLN A 328 -8.91 20.85 0.48
C GLN A 328 -9.14 19.38 0.11
N LYS A 329 -9.21 19.12 -1.19
CA LYS A 329 -9.30 17.78 -1.72
C LYS A 329 -8.08 16.95 -1.28
N SER A 330 -8.30 15.71 -0.84
CA SER A 330 -7.24 14.80 -0.41
C SER A 330 -6.38 14.29 -1.56
N VAL A 331 -5.35 13.50 -1.27
CA VAL A 331 -4.43 12.92 -2.28
C VAL A 331 -5.14 12.00 -3.26
N GLY A 332 -6.07 11.16 -2.80
CA GLY A 332 -6.69 10.13 -3.64
C GLY A 332 -5.95 8.80 -3.60
N CYS A 333 -5.55 8.36 -2.43
CA CYS A 333 -4.91 7.07 -2.20
C CYS A 333 -5.86 6.10 -1.49
N LEU A 334 -6.95 5.73 -2.15
CA LEU A 334 -7.96 4.84 -1.58
C LEU A 334 -7.86 3.44 -2.18
N GLY A 335 -6.91 2.66 -1.69
CA GLY A 335 -6.68 1.31 -2.17
C GLY A 335 -5.75 0.51 -1.28
N SER A 336 -5.45 -0.70 -1.73
CA SER A 336 -4.43 -1.56 -1.15
C SER A 336 -3.56 -2.21 -2.21
N ILE A 337 -2.44 -2.77 -1.78
CA ILE A 337 -1.47 -3.43 -2.64
C ILE A 337 -1.52 -4.94 -2.51
N TYR A 338 -1.12 -5.61 -3.58
CA TYR A 338 -0.58 -6.96 -3.56
C TYR A 338 0.95 -6.84 -3.47
N PRO A 339 1.54 -7.17 -2.31
CA PRO A 339 2.99 -7.06 -2.12
C PRO A 339 3.70 -8.25 -2.74
N LEU A 340 4.76 -7.99 -3.50
CA LEU A 340 5.52 -9.04 -4.16
C LEU A 340 7.02 -8.82 -3.93
N THR A 341 7.66 -9.72 -3.19
CA THR A 341 9.13 -9.78 -3.07
C THR A 341 9.66 -10.72 -4.14
N LEU A 342 10.53 -10.21 -5.01
CA LEU A 342 11.15 -10.96 -6.09
C LEU A 342 12.38 -11.73 -5.60
N SER A 343 12.80 -12.75 -6.35
CA SER A 343 13.91 -13.65 -5.95
C SER A 343 15.26 -12.94 -5.78
N ASP A 344 15.43 -11.76 -6.39
CA ASP A 344 16.62 -10.94 -6.24
C ASP A 344 16.57 -10.00 -5.01
N GLY A 345 15.46 -10.02 -4.24
CA GLY A 345 15.21 -9.14 -3.10
C GLY A 345 14.66 -7.76 -3.47
N SER A 346 14.35 -7.51 -4.75
CA SER A 346 13.56 -6.34 -5.14
C SER A 346 12.09 -6.51 -4.77
N PHE A 347 11.34 -5.41 -4.73
CA PHE A 347 9.96 -5.41 -4.27
C PHE A 347 9.06 -4.65 -5.26
N VAL A 348 7.92 -5.25 -5.61
CA VAL A 348 6.87 -4.65 -6.43
C VAL A 348 5.60 -4.52 -5.59
N ALA A 349 5.03 -3.33 -5.53
CA ALA A 349 3.69 -3.09 -5.00
C ALA A 349 2.72 -2.97 -6.17
N VAL A 350 1.83 -3.94 -6.32
CA VAL A 350 0.79 -3.95 -7.36
C VAL A 350 -0.51 -3.42 -6.75
N PRO A 351 -1.11 -2.33 -7.26
CA PRO A 351 -2.43 -1.87 -6.82
C PRO A 351 -3.49 -2.96 -7.03
N HIS A 352 -3.97 -3.54 -5.94
CA HIS A 352 -4.83 -4.72 -5.97
C HIS A 352 -6.30 -4.42 -5.72
N GLN A 353 -6.57 -3.44 -4.86
CA GLN A 353 -7.92 -3.06 -4.48
C GLN A 353 -8.08 -1.56 -4.58
N GLU A 354 -9.28 -1.13 -4.94
CA GLU A 354 -9.77 0.23 -4.82
C GLU A 354 -10.88 0.27 -3.76
N PHE A 355 -10.87 1.27 -2.91
CA PHE A 355 -11.89 1.50 -1.91
C PHE A 355 -12.86 2.58 -2.39
N VAL A 356 -14.12 2.19 -2.55
CA VAL A 356 -15.19 2.99 -3.14
C VAL A 356 -16.23 3.31 -2.07
N GLY A 357 -16.88 4.46 -2.14
CA GLY A 357 -17.96 4.82 -1.25
C GLY A 357 -19.08 3.78 -1.29
N ALA A 358 -19.35 3.13 -0.15
CA ALA A 358 -20.30 2.02 -0.09
C ALA A 358 -21.77 2.45 -0.08
N VAL A 359 -22.03 3.74 0.11
CA VAL A 359 -23.39 4.33 0.10
C VAL A 359 -23.67 4.96 -1.25
N THR A 360 -22.76 5.76 -1.77
CA THR A 360 -22.96 6.53 -3.02
C THR A 360 -22.34 5.87 -4.25
N GLY A 361 -21.41 4.93 -4.09
CA GLY A 361 -20.61 4.38 -5.19
C GLY A 361 -19.50 5.32 -5.67
N ALA A 362 -19.22 6.41 -4.95
CA ALA A 362 -18.24 7.41 -5.35
C ALA A 362 -16.81 6.83 -5.34
N ARG A 363 -16.06 7.13 -6.39
CA ARG A 363 -14.67 6.67 -6.60
C ARG A 363 -13.73 7.86 -6.41
N TYR A 364 -12.90 7.79 -5.39
CA TYR A 364 -11.98 8.86 -5.04
C TYR A 364 -10.51 8.47 -5.23
N ASN A 365 -10.22 7.21 -5.54
CA ASN A 365 -8.85 6.79 -5.81
C ASN A 365 -8.31 7.51 -7.05
N ASN A 366 -7.09 8.03 -6.99
CA ASN A 366 -6.46 8.92 -7.98
C ASN A 366 -7.21 10.26 -8.24
N VAL A 367 -8.26 10.54 -7.47
CA VAL A 367 -9.07 11.77 -7.59
C VAL A 367 -8.98 12.63 -6.33
N GLY A 368 -9.05 12.00 -5.17
CA GLY A 368 -9.14 12.65 -3.84
C GLY A 368 -10.58 12.89 -3.39
N ILE A 369 -10.79 12.80 -2.09
CA ILE A 369 -12.07 13.10 -1.44
C ILE A 369 -12.26 14.63 -1.43
N PRO A 370 -13.31 15.19 -2.05
CA PRO A 370 -13.58 16.61 -1.98
C PRO A 370 -14.07 16.99 -0.58
N PRO A 371 -13.71 18.18 -0.05
CA PRO A 371 -14.29 18.69 1.18
C PRO A 371 -15.78 19.02 0.99
N ASP A 372 -16.55 18.99 2.08
CA ASP A 372 -17.91 19.53 2.11
C ASP A 372 -17.88 21.06 2.18
N VAL A 373 -16.89 21.60 2.90
CA VAL A 373 -16.65 23.03 3.02
C VAL A 373 -15.20 23.33 2.63
N PRO A 374 -14.97 23.94 1.47
CA PRO A 374 -13.63 24.33 1.03
C PRO A 374 -12.99 25.37 1.95
N ALA A 375 -11.73 25.18 2.31
CA ALA A 375 -10.89 26.11 3.05
C ALA A 375 -9.41 25.86 2.74
N ASP A 376 -8.59 26.89 2.82
CA ASP A 376 -7.13 26.72 2.76
C ASP A 376 -6.57 26.24 4.11
N ASP A 377 -5.29 25.83 4.12
CA ASP A 377 -4.64 25.30 5.32
C ASP A 377 -4.61 26.31 6.48
N ALA A 378 -4.58 27.62 6.18
CA ALA A 378 -4.49 28.67 7.18
C ALA A 378 -5.85 28.91 7.87
N THR A 379 -6.94 28.77 7.14
CA THR A 379 -8.31 29.11 7.60
C THR A 379 -9.14 27.87 7.99
N ALA A 380 -8.73 26.67 7.61
CA ALA A 380 -9.50 25.44 7.81
C ALA A 380 -9.92 25.21 9.28
N VAL A 381 -9.03 25.47 10.25
CA VAL A 381 -9.34 25.31 11.68
C VAL A 381 -10.40 26.31 12.13
N GLU A 382 -10.32 27.56 11.69
CA GLU A 382 -11.30 28.60 12.01
C GLU A 382 -12.68 28.28 11.43
N VAL A 383 -12.71 27.87 10.13
CA VAL A 383 -13.94 27.47 9.45
C VAL A 383 -14.61 26.28 10.16
N ALA A 384 -13.85 25.24 10.48
CA ALA A 384 -14.35 24.07 11.21
C ALA A 384 -14.83 24.44 12.63
N THR A 385 -14.13 25.34 13.32
CA THR A 385 -14.54 25.84 14.64
C THR A 385 -15.91 26.47 14.58
N ARG A 386 -16.16 27.36 13.61
CA ARG A 386 -17.46 28.04 13.43
C ARG A 386 -18.57 27.02 13.17
N ILE A 387 -18.35 26.04 12.29
CA ILE A 387 -19.31 24.97 11.99
C ILE A 387 -19.67 24.19 13.27
N LEU A 388 -18.68 23.79 14.05
CA LEU A 388 -18.89 23.02 15.26
C LEU A 388 -19.61 23.84 16.33
N GLN A 389 -19.31 25.14 16.48
CA GLN A 389 -20.02 26.05 17.41
C GLN A 389 -21.49 26.20 17.01
N GLU A 390 -21.80 26.27 15.72
CA GLU A 390 -23.20 26.29 15.24
C GLU A 390 -23.93 24.98 15.58
N HIS A 391 -23.29 23.82 15.39
CA HIS A 391 -23.87 22.53 15.78
C HIS A 391 -24.11 22.43 17.29
N ILE A 392 -23.13 22.86 18.09
CA ILE A 392 -23.27 22.92 19.57
C ILE A 392 -24.45 23.82 20.00
N ALA A 393 -24.59 25.00 19.38
CA ALA A 393 -25.66 25.94 19.71
C ALA A 393 -27.04 25.41 19.32
N LYS A 394 -27.15 24.68 18.22
CA LYS A 394 -28.39 24.04 17.73
C LYS A 394 -28.72 22.72 18.43
N GLY A 395 -27.83 22.17 19.25
CA GLY A 395 -27.97 20.83 19.83
C GLY A 395 -28.00 19.71 18.77
N THR A 396 -27.42 19.95 17.58
CA THR A 396 -27.35 18.97 16.49
C THR A 396 -26.00 18.20 16.51
N ARG A 397 -26.03 16.95 16.03
CA ARG A 397 -24.85 16.09 15.94
C ARG A 397 -24.25 16.12 14.55
#